data_d118784124f3114d021db6bc11ea95c8
#
_entry.id   d118784124f3114d021db6bc11ea95c8
#
_cell.length_a   1.000
_cell.length_b   1.000
_cell.length_c   1.000
_cell.angle_alpha   90.00
_cell.angle_beta   90.00
_cell.angle_gamma   90.00
#
_symmetry.space_group_name_H-M   'P 1'
#
loop_
_entity.id
_entity.type
_entity.pdbx_description
1 polymer ?
#
loop_
_entity_poly.entity_id
_entity_poly.type
_entity_poly.pdbx_seq_one_letter_code
_entity_poly.pdbx_strand_id
1 'polypeptide(L)'
;MCIVLGILILALLAYIVYLYASYYRIEDNQELVVEAPVDDTTTGAAAVLATDTEYSAVTYNIGFGAYLPDYSFFMDGGTSSWAESPETVQYAINGAGELVKSLDPDFALIQEIDLDATRSYHTDEYEMLRNILPEYTTVFAQNYDSAFLFYPFTQPHGSSRAGLGLFSKCPVSSALRRSFPISTSFSKFFDLDRCYSVSRIPVDNGKELVIFNLHMSAYGNSDEIRKGQIEMLCNDMAKEYEAGNYVLCGGDFNHDLKASEEDAENCESWAFPFPRTELPEHFAFCLDLLSSEEKEALWNSARNADMEYVPGVTYTVTLDGFIISDNIECLSYENINTGYSYSDHDPVKVGFALK
;
A
#
# COMPACT_ATOMS: atom_id res chain seq x y z
N MET A 1 40.23 21.00 18.98
CA MET A 1 38.76 21.07 19.20
C MET A 1 38.07 21.91 18.13
N CYS A 2 38.43 23.18 17.87
CA CYS A 2 37.76 24.05 16.89
C CYS A 2 37.84 23.55 15.43
N ILE A 3 38.94 22.94 15.00
CA ILE A 3 39.10 22.39 13.65
C ILE A 3 38.16 21.18 13.42
N VAL A 4 38.08 20.26 14.37
CA VAL A 4 37.17 19.09 14.31
C VAL A 4 35.71 19.54 14.25
N LEU A 5 35.33 20.49 15.09
CA LEU A 5 33.97 21.05 15.06
C LEU A 5 33.69 21.75 13.73
N GLY A 6 34.64 22.47 13.15
CA GLY A 6 34.51 23.10 11.85
C GLY A 6 34.31 22.08 10.72
N ILE A 7 35.03 20.95 10.75
CA ILE A 7 34.86 19.86 9.77
C ILE A 7 33.46 19.23 9.90
N LEU A 8 32.99 18.94 11.12
CA LEU A 8 31.68 18.38 11.35
C LEU A 8 30.54 19.31 10.86
N ILE A 9 30.65 20.60 11.12
CA ILE A 9 29.68 21.59 10.61
C ILE A 9 29.69 21.62 9.08
N LEU A 10 30.88 21.60 8.47
CA LEU A 10 31.00 21.60 7.01
C LEU A 10 30.39 20.34 6.40
N ALA A 11 30.63 19.18 7.00
CA ALA A 11 30.05 17.90 6.57
C ALA A 11 28.51 17.92 6.69
N LEU A 12 27.97 18.44 7.79
CA LEU A 12 26.52 18.60 7.96
C LEU A 12 25.91 19.52 6.92
N LEU A 13 26.54 20.68 6.66
CA LEU A 13 26.07 21.61 5.63
C LEU A 13 26.13 20.98 4.23
N ALA A 14 27.19 20.26 3.92
CA ALA A 14 27.32 19.54 2.66
C ALA A 14 26.21 18.47 2.50
N TYR A 15 25.88 17.75 3.58
CA TYR A 15 24.78 16.78 3.58
C TYR A 15 23.42 17.45 3.38
N ILE A 16 23.15 18.57 4.05
CA ILE A 16 21.91 19.33 3.84
C ILE A 16 21.81 19.79 2.38
N VAL A 17 22.89 20.34 1.79
CA VAL A 17 22.92 20.71 0.39
C VAL A 17 22.66 19.50 -0.52
N TYR A 18 23.24 18.33 -0.19
CA TYR A 18 23.01 17.10 -0.91
C TYR A 18 21.54 16.68 -0.86
N LEU A 19 20.87 16.71 0.30
CA LEU A 19 19.44 16.39 0.43
C LEU A 19 18.58 17.31 -0.43
N TYR A 20 18.85 18.64 -0.43
CA TYR A 20 18.10 19.59 -1.27
C TYR A 20 18.36 19.39 -2.75
N ALA A 21 19.60 19.09 -3.14
CA ALA A 21 19.98 18.92 -4.55
C ALA A 21 19.49 17.61 -5.17
N SER A 22 19.36 16.56 -4.34
CA SER A 22 18.90 15.24 -4.76
C SER A 22 17.39 15.02 -4.55
N TYR A 23 16.71 15.95 -3.88
CA TYR A 23 15.28 15.82 -3.66
C TYR A 23 14.52 15.97 -4.97
N TYR A 24 13.78 14.95 -5.30
CA TYR A 24 12.87 14.92 -6.42
C TYR A 24 11.49 14.48 -5.91
N ARG A 25 10.45 15.23 -6.25
CA ARG A 25 9.08 14.82 -6.02
C ARG A 25 8.49 14.27 -7.31
N ILE A 26 7.92 13.08 -7.24
CA ILE A 26 7.28 12.44 -8.38
C ILE A 26 6.04 13.23 -8.77
N GLU A 27 5.88 13.52 -10.07
CA GLU A 27 4.79 14.34 -10.58
C GLU A 27 3.41 13.73 -10.35
N ASP A 28 2.41 14.59 -10.12
CA ASP A 28 1.00 14.20 -10.10
C ASP A 28 0.48 13.97 -11.54
N ASN A 29 -0.58 13.18 -11.67
CA ASN A 29 -1.21 12.85 -12.95
C ASN A 29 -0.25 12.20 -13.97
N GLN A 30 0.71 11.43 -13.49
CA GLN A 30 1.65 10.72 -14.35
C GLN A 30 0.98 9.46 -14.93
N GLU A 31 0.96 9.35 -16.25
CA GLU A 31 0.57 8.10 -16.93
C GLU A 31 1.53 6.97 -16.54
N LEU A 32 0.98 5.82 -16.20
CA LEU A 32 1.74 4.64 -15.81
C LEU A 32 1.80 3.64 -16.97
N VAL A 33 2.93 2.95 -17.05
CA VAL A 33 3.09 1.87 -18.02
C VAL A 33 2.23 0.69 -17.59
N VAL A 34 1.42 0.19 -18.52
CA VAL A 34 0.71 -1.08 -18.39
C VAL A 34 1.59 -2.15 -19.03
N GLU A 35 2.11 -3.05 -18.21
CA GLU A 35 3.01 -4.11 -18.65
C GLU A 35 2.20 -5.40 -18.91
N ALA A 36 2.44 -5.99 -20.08
CA ALA A 36 1.82 -7.26 -20.43
C ALA A 36 2.25 -8.40 -19.49
N PRO A 37 1.44 -9.46 -19.37
CA PRO A 37 1.83 -10.68 -18.68
C PRO A 37 3.19 -11.20 -19.14
N VAL A 38 3.96 -11.78 -18.23
CA VAL A 38 5.24 -12.44 -18.57
C VAL A 38 4.98 -13.71 -19.39
N ASP A 39 3.92 -14.43 -19.07
CA ASP A 39 3.42 -15.59 -19.84
C ASP A 39 2.15 -15.22 -20.61
N ASP A 40 2.32 -14.82 -21.87
CA ASP A 40 1.23 -14.45 -22.77
C ASP A 40 0.48 -15.70 -23.37
N THR A 41 0.79 -16.90 -22.89
CA THR A 41 0.13 -18.12 -23.37
C THR A 41 -1.30 -18.29 -22.84
N THR A 42 -1.70 -17.50 -21.85
CA THR A 42 -3.04 -17.51 -21.23
C THR A 42 -4.02 -16.57 -21.96
N THR A 43 -4.09 -16.63 -23.29
CA THR A 43 -5.01 -15.83 -24.13
C THR A 43 -6.51 -16.11 -23.92
N GLY A 44 -6.91 -16.49 -22.71
CA GLY A 44 -8.29 -16.79 -22.31
C GLY A 44 -8.94 -15.77 -21.36
N ALA A 45 -8.21 -14.77 -20.91
CA ALA A 45 -8.79 -13.69 -20.10
C ALA A 45 -9.85 -12.94 -20.92
N ALA A 46 -11.04 -12.73 -20.36
CA ALA A 46 -12.07 -11.93 -21.02
C ALA A 46 -11.48 -10.53 -21.29
N ALA A 47 -11.60 -10.07 -22.52
CA ALA A 47 -11.09 -8.74 -22.92
C ALA A 47 -11.80 -7.59 -22.16
N VAL A 48 -12.95 -7.87 -21.53
CA VAL A 48 -13.77 -6.96 -20.73
C VAL A 48 -14.41 -7.73 -19.58
N LEU A 49 -14.68 -7.05 -18.47
CA LEU A 49 -15.46 -7.61 -17.37
C LEU A 49 -16.94 -7.70 -17.75
N ALA A 50 -17.64 -8.67 -17.19
CA ALA A 50 -19.09 -8.81 -17.33
C ALA A 50 -19.80 -8.35 -16.05
N THR A 51 -20.96 -7.74 -16.19
CA THR A 51 -21.87 -7.51 -15.07
C THR A 51 -22.44 -8.83 -14.54
N ASP A 52 -22.92 -8.83 -13.31
CA ASP A 52 -23.48 -10.02 -12.62
C ASP A 52 -22.54 -11.24 -12.57
N THR A 53 -21.24 -10.99 -12.66
CA THR A 53 -20.18 -12.00 -12.57
C THR A 53 -19.36 -11.75 -11.30
N GLU A 54 -19.03 -12.82 -10.57
CA GLU A 54 -18.20 -12.75 -9.39
C GLU A 54 -16.72 -12.57 -9.76
N TYR A 55 -16.10 -11.61 -9.13
CA TYR A 55 -14.67 -11.30 -9.18
C TYR A 55 -14.10 -11.23 -7.77
N SER A 56 -12.78 -11.30 -7.66
CA SER A 56 -12.10 -11.18 -6.38
C SER A 56 -10.91 -10.22 -6.45
N ALA A 57 -10.68 -9.50 -5.34
CA ALA A 57 -9.49 -8.68 -5.16
C ALA A 57 -8.82 -8.98 -3.83
N VAL A 58 -7.49 -8.85 -3.82
CA VAL A 58 -6.66 -8.95 -2.60
C VAL A 58 -5.87 -7.65 -2.48
N THR A 59 -5.77 -7.09 -1.27
CA THR A 59 -4.78 -6.08 -0.94
C THR A 59 -3.76 -6.64 0.04
N TYR A 60 -2.48 -6.31 -0.16
CA TYR A 60 -1.40 -6.81 0.68
C TYR A 60 -0.21 -5.84 0.71
N ASN A 61 0.08 -5.25 1.86
CA ASN A 61 1.34 -4.56 2.13
C ASN A 61 2.40 -5.62 2.44
N ILE A 62 3.46 -5.73 1.61
CA ILE A 62 4.48 -6.78 1.74
C ILE A 62 5.73 -6.34 2.51
N GLY A 63 5.73 -5.11 3.06
CA GLY A 63 6.77 -4.62 3.97
C GLY A 63 8.18 -4.71 3.40
N PHE A 64 8.38 -4.42 2.11
CA PHE A 64 9.67 -4.54 1.40
C PHE A 64 10.50 -5.78 1.78
N GLY A 65 9.84 -6.90 2.01
CA GLY A 65 10.47 -8.18 2.32
C GLY A 65 11.24 -8.24 3.63
N ALA A 66 11.03 -7.31 4.56
CA ALA A 66 11.80 -7.23 5.80
C ALA A 66 11.05 -7.71 7.04
N TYR A 67 9.73 -7.51 7.11
CA TYR A 67 8.97 -7.59 8.36
C TYR A 67 8.55 -9.02 8.74
N LEU A 68 9.48 -9.97 8.73
CA LEU A 68 9.23 -11.29 9.31
C LEU A 68 8.87 -11.18 10.80
N PRO A 69 8.29 -12.21 11.43
CA PRO A 69 7.83 -12.14 12.82
C PRO A 69 8.87 -11.71 13.85
N ASP A 70 10.15 -11.98 13.60
CA ASP A 70 11.30 -11.63 14.47
C ASP A 70 11.92 -10.26 14.16
N TYR A 71 11.38 -9.53 13.18
CA TYR A 71 11.87 -8.22 12.77
C TYR A 71 11.21 -7.08 13.58
N SER A 72 12.00 -6.04 13.86
CA SER A 72 11.49 -4.77 14.42
C SER A 72 12.18 -3.57 13.75
N PHE A 73 11.38 -2.57 13.36
CA PHE A 73 11.84 -1.43 12.56
C PHE A 73 12.22 -0.23 13.41
N PHE A 74 13.38 0.38 13.14
CA PHE A 74 13.94 1.46 13.96
C PHE A 74 13.06 2.72 14.02
N MET A 75 12.30 3.02 12.97
CA MET A 75 11.39 4.18 12.95
C MET A 75 10.15 3.96 13.82
N ASP A 76 9.77 2.71 14.07
CA ASP A 76 8.66 2.35 14.94
C ASP A 76 9.08 2.13 16.40
N GLY A 77 10.36 2.32 16.69
CA GLY A 77 10.93 2.11 18.03
C GLY A 77 11.74 0.83 18.16
N GLY A 78 11.81 0.03 17.12
CA GLY A 78 12.63 -1.19 17.04
C GLY A 78 14.12 -0.91 16.75
N THR A 79 14.80 -1.87 16.17
CA THR A 79 16.27 -1.83 16.06
C THR A 79 16.83 -1.89 14.65
N SER A 80 16.12 -2.49 13.69
CA SER A 80 16.63 -2.77 12.35
C SER A 80 16.24 -1.67 11.37
N SER A 81 17.11 -1.35 10.42
CA SER A 81 16.84 -0.41 9.32
C SER A 81 16.85 -1.10 7.94
N TRP A 82 17.33 -2.34 7.88
CA TRP A 82 17.34 -3.19 6.70
C TRP A 82 16.66 -4.52 7.03
N ALA A 83 16.23 -5.25 6.01
CA ALA A 83 15.96 -6.68 6.15
C ALA A 83 17.16 -7.40 6.74
N GLU A 84 16.98 -8.57 7.34
CA GLU A 84 18.06 -9.31 8.00
C GLU A 84 19.15 -9.74 7.00
N SER A 85 18.73 -10.22 5.83
CA SER A 85 19.65 -10.68 4.76
C SER A 85 18.95 -10.66 3.39
N PRO A 86 19.71 -10.75 2.28
CA PRO A 86 19.11 -10.93 0.95
C PRO A 86 18.21 -12.18 0.85
N GLU A 87 18.60 -13.27 1.54
CA GLU A 87 17.86 -14.53 1.58
C GLU A 87 16.51 -14.34 2.31
N THR A 88 16.50 -13.53 3.36
CA THR A 88 15.29 -13.18 4.11
C THR A 88 14.31 -12.40 3.22
N VAL A 89 14.80 -11.41 2.45
CA VAL A 89 13.96 -10.68 1.48
C VAL A 89 13.37 -11.64 0.45
N GLN A 90 14.20 -12.52 -0.13
CA GLN A 90 13.72 -13.51 -1.10
C GLN A 90 12.66 -14.45 -0.49
N TYR A 91 12.88 -14.90 0.75
CA TYR A 91 11.91 -15.75 1.46
C TYR A 91 10.57 -15.03 1.66
N ALA A 92 10.60 -13.80 2.15
CA ALA A 92 9.40 -13.00 2.42
C ALA A 92 8.62 -12.71 1.13
N ILE A 93 9.30 -12.22 0.08
CA ILE A 93 8.66 -11.88 -1.20
C ILE A 93 8.14 -13.12 -1.92
N ASN A 94 8.89 -14.23 -1.93
CA ASN A 94 8.40 -15.48 -2.50
C ASN A 94 7.17 -15.99 -1.72
N GLY A 95 7.22 -15.93 -0.38
CA GLY A 95 6.10 -16.35 0.46
C GLY A 95 4.85 -15.51 0.24
N ALA A 96 4.99 -14.18 0.18
CA ALA A 96 3.90 -13.25 -0.11
C ALA A 96 3.33 -13.49 -1.52
N GLY A 97 4.19 -13.62 -2.53
CA GLY A 97 3.77 -13.88 -3.92
C GLY A 97 3.05 -15.22 -4.09
N GLU A 98 3.56 -16.30 -3.52
CA GLU A 98 2.92 -17.63 -3.56
C GLU A 98 1.60 -17.64 -2.76
N LEU A 99 1.50 -16.87 -1.68
CA LEU A 99 0.24 -16.67 -0.97
C LEU A 99 -0.80 -16.00 -1.87
N VAL A 100 -0.46 -14.87 -2.50
CA VAL A 100 -1.35 -14.19 -3.47
C VAL A 100 -1.77 -15.15 -4.58
N LYS A 101 -0.82 -15.90 -5.15
CA LYS A 101 -1.09 -16.92 -6.17
C LYS A 101 -2.06 -18.00 -5.67
N SER A 102 -1.92 -18.45 -4.44
CA SER A 102 -2.81 -19.46 -3.85
C SER A 102 -4.24 -18.96 -3.59
N LEU A 103 -4.38 -17.65 -3.35
CA LEU A 103 -5.68 -16.98 -3.20
C LEU A 103 -6.35 -16.74 -4.55
N ASP A 104 -5.59 -16.83 -5.65
CA ASP A 104 -6.00 -16.77 -7.05
C ASP A 104 -6.94 -15.58 -7.40
N PRO A 105 -6.64 -14.33 -6.94
CA PRO A 105 -7.52 -13.20 -7.15
C PRO A 105 -7.53 -12.76 -8.62
N ASP A 106 -8.62 -12.09 -9.05
CA ASP A 106 -8.65 -11.40 -10.34
C ASP A 106 -7.78 -10.13 -10.31
N PHE A 107 -7.68 -9.52 -9.13
CA PHE A 107 -6.89 -8.30 -8.90
C PHE A 107 -6.10 -8.41 -7.58
N ALA A 108 -4.78 -8.16 -7.65
CA ALA A 108 -3.97 -8.01 -6.44
C ALA A 108 -3.38 -6.58 -6.38
N LEU A 109 -3.64 -5.90 -5.27
CA LEU A 109 -3.18 -4.56 -4.95
C LEU A 109 -2.07 -4.69 -3.90
N ILE A 110 -0.82 -4.50 -4.31
CA ILE A 110 0.34 -4.75 -3.45
C ILE A 110 1.03 -3.44 -3.11
N GLN A 111 1.38 -3.24 -1.84
CA GLN A 111 2.05 -2.05 -1.34
C GLN A 111 3.45 -2.39 -0.81
N GLU A 112 4.30 -1.38 -0.67
CA GLU A 112 5.69 -1.48 -0.20
C GLU A 112 6.56 -2.44 -1.01
N ILE A 113 6.53 -2.31 -2.33
CA ILE A 113 7.37 -3.08 -3.25
C ILE A 113 8.65 -2.29 -3.52
N ASP A 114 9.80 -2.77 -3.12
CA ASP A 114 11.09 -2.17 -3.51
C ASP A 114 11.50 -2.59 -4.93
N LEU A 115 11.92 -1.61 -5.74
CA LEU A 115 12.58 -1.85 -7.04
C LEU A 115 14.10 -1.91 -6.89
N ASP A 116 14.62 -1.02 -6.04
CA ASP A 116 16.05 -0.87 -5.81
C ASP A 116 16.24 -0.07 -4.52
N ALA A 117 16.48 -0.76 -3.42
CA ALA A 117 16.66 -0.10 -2.14
C ALA A 117 17.78 -0.73 -1.33
N THR A 118 18.52 0.13 -0.61
CA THR A 118 19.59 -0.34 0.27
C THR A 118 19.06 -1.27 1.35
N ARG A 119 17.86 -0.97 1.87
CA ARG A 119 17.21 -1.71 2.96
C ARG A 119 16.80 -3.15 2.59
N SER A 120 16.58 -3.41 1.31
CA SER A 120 16.23 -4.72 0.75
C SER A 120 17.37 -5.32 -0.12
N TYR A 121 18.61 -4.88 0.11
CA TYR A 121 19.81 -5.38 -0.61
C TYR A 121 19.74 -5.22 -2.12
N HIS A 122 19.07 -4.17 -2.61
CA HIS A 122 18.88 -3.90 -4.05
C HIS A 122 18.14 -5.03 -4.78
N THR A 123 17.23 -5.70 -4.08
CA THR A 123 16.36 -6.73 -4.66
C THR A 123 15.25 -6.05 -5.45
N ASP A 124 15.03 -6.47 -6.69
CA ASP A 124 13.88 -6.07 -7.50
C ASP A 124 12.68 -6.97 -7.15
N GLU A 125 11.92 -6.55 -6.15
CA GLU A 125 10.77 -7.29 -5.62
C GLU A 125 9.60 -7.31 -6.62
N TYR A 126 9.47 -6.24 -7.41
CA TYR A 126 8.43 -6.17 -8.44
C TYR A 126 8.63 -7.23 -9.52
N GLU A 127 9.86 -7.37 -10.02
CA GLU A 127 10.18 -8.40 -11.00
C GLU A 127 10.05 -9.81 -10.42
N MET A 128 10.37 -10.01 -9.13
CA MET A 128 10.11 -11.29 -8.44
C MET A 128 8.62 -11.62 -8.43
N LEU A 129 7.76 -10.68 -8.05
CA LEU A 129 6.30 -10.87 -8.03
C LEU A 129 5.75 -11.14 -9.44
N ARG A 130 6.22 -10.43 -10.47
CA ARG A 130 5.84 -10.67 -11.87
C ARG A 130 6.18 -12.08 -12.33
N ASN A 131 7.32 -12.62 -11.90
CA ASN A 131 7.73 -13.99 -12.22
C ASN A 131 6.91 -15.06 -11.46
N ILE A 132 6.40 -14.75 -10.26
CA ILE A 132 5.53 -15.65 -9.48
C ILE A 132 4.09 -15.64 -10.03
N LEU A 133 3.65 -14.49 -10.53
CA LEU A 133 2.31 -14.21 -11.07
C LEU A 133 2.39 -13.90 -12.58
N PRO A 134 2.92 -14.82 -13.42
CA PRO A 134 3.31 -14.50 -14.79
C PRO A 134 2.12 -14.23 -15.73
N GLU A 135 0.90 -14.62 -15.34
CA GLU A 135 -0.32 -14.41 -16.12
C GLU A 135 -0.99 -13.05 -15.90
N TYR A 136 -0.45 -12.23 -14.98
CA TYR A 136 -1.05 -10.94 -14.66
C TYR A 136 -0.49 -9.81 -15.52
N THR A 137 -1.38 -8.96 -16.04
CA THR A 137 -1.06 -7.60 -16.49
C THR A 137 -0.68 -6.77 -15.26
N THR A 138 0.37 -5.97 -15.34
CA THR A 138 0.87 -5.26 -14.17
C THR A 138 1.01 -3.76 -14.40
N VAL A 139 0.82 -2.98 -13.32
CA VAL A 139 1.00 -1.54 -13.29
C VAL A 139 1.78 -1.20 -12.03
N PHE A 140 2.85 -0.42 -12.16
CA PHE A 140 3.64 0.03 -11.01
C PHE A 140 3.56 1.56 -10.84
N ALA A 141 3.21 2.01 -9.64
CA ALA A 141 3.18 3.42 -9.24
C ALA A 141 4.24 3.69 -8.18
N GLN A 142 5.32 4.37 -8.56
CA GLN A 142 6.39 4.71 -7.63
C GLN A 142 5.89 5.71 -6.59
N ASN A 143 6.11 5.43 -5.30
CA ASN A 143 5.74 6.29 -4.17
C ASN A 143 6.92 6.61 -3.26
N TYR A 144 8.12 6.19 -3.62
CA TYR A 144 9.34 6.52 -2.89
C TYR A 144 10.53 6.59 -3.86
N ASP A 145 11.24 7.71 -3.79
CA ASP A 145 12.53 7.93 -4.46
C ASP A 145 13.39 8.79 -3.52
N SER A 146 14.13 8.14 -2.64
CA SER A 146 14.88 8.84 -1.60
C SER A 146 16.33 9.05 -1.97
N ALA A 147 16.88 10.19 -1.56
CA ALA A 147 18.30 10.38 -1.44
C ALA A 147 18.90 9.36 -0.45
N PHE A 148 20.23 9.21 -0.44
CA PHE A 148 20.89 8.36 0.56
C PHE A 148 20.74 8.94 1.97
N LEU A 149 20.04 8.20 2.85
CA LEU A 149 19.76 8.57 4.23
C LEU A 149 20.81 7.94 5.14
N PHE A 150 21.63 8.76 5.80
CA PHE A 150 22.75 8.33 6.64
C PHE A 150 22.36 7.86 8.05
N TYR A 151 21.11 7.97 8.44
CA TYR A 151 20.62 7.50 9.73
C TYR A 151 19.87 6.18 9.56
N PRO A 152 20.00 5.21 10.49
CA PRO A 152 20.92 5.15 11.66
C PRO A 152 22.41 5.08 11.25
N PHE A 153 23.31 5.70 12.04
CA PHE A 153 24.74 5.79 11.66
C PHE A 153 25.46 4.45 11.61
N THR A 154 24.97 3.44 12.33
CA THR A 154 25.55 2.09 12.36
C THR A 154 25.08 1.24 11.19
N GLN A 155 23.87 1.50 10.67
CA GLN A 155 23.29 0.83 9.52
C GLN A 155 22.42 1.86 8.76
N PRO A 156 23.03 2.73 7.93
CA PRO A 156 22.31 3.77 7.22
C PRO A 156 21.16 3.20 6.40
N HIS A 157 19.97 3.82 6.50
CA HIS A 157 18.80 3.38 5.73
C HIS A 157 19.08 3.36 4.22
N GLY A 158 19.97 4.25 3.77
CA GLY A 158 20.41 4.30 2.39
C GLY A 158 19.41 4.99 1.46
N SER A 159 19.48 4.67 0.18
CA SER A 159 18.54 5.12 -0.84
C SER A 159 17.49 4.04 -1.11
N SER A 160 16.30 4.46 -1.51
CA SER A 160 15.20 3.56 -1.82
C SER A 160 14.41 4.05 -3.02
N ARG A 161 14.06 3.14 -3.92
CA ARG A 161 13.03 3.31 -4.94
C ARG A 161 12.00 2.21 -4.75
N ALA A 162 10.77 2.62 -4.40
CA ALA A 162 9.69 1.71 -4.04
C ALA A 162 8.33 2.22 -4.54
N GLY A 163 7.32 1.39 -4.49
CA GLY A 163 5.99 1.78 -4.94
C GLY A 163 4.87 0.79 -4.63
N LEU A 164 3.81 0.94 -5.41
CA LEU A 164 2.58 0.16 -5.37
C LEU A 164 2.43 -0.61 -6.67
N GLY A 165 2.01 -1.87 -6.60
CA GLY A 165 1.76 -2.72 -7.76
C GLY A 165 0.29 -3.11 -7.86
N LEU A 166 -0.33 -2.94 -9.04
CA LEU A 166 -1.55 -3.63 -9.41
C LEU A 166 -1.18 -4.82 -10.29
N PHE A 167 -1.68 -5.98 -9.95
CA PHE A 167 -1.63 -7.21 -10.75
C PHE A 167 -3.06 -7.57 -11.14
N SER A 168 -3.35 -7.70 -12.43
CA SER A 168 -4.70 -7.90 -12.96
C SER A 168 -4.72 -9.05 -13.96
N LYS A 169 -5.61 -10.04 -13.77
CA LYS A 169 -5.90 -11.07 -14.79
C LYS A 169 -6.64 -10.49 -15.99
N CYS A 170 -7.30 -9.34 -15.82
CA CYS A 170 -8.02 -8.65 -16.87
C CYS A 170 -7.15 -7.56 -17.51
N PRO A 171 -7.33 -7.27 -18.82
CA PRO A 171 -6.58 -6.21 -19.47
C PRO A 171 -6.85 -4.83 -18.83
N VAL A 172 -5.80 -4.11 -18.49
CA VAL A 172 -5.87 -2.72 -18.04
C VAL A 172 -5.76 -1.80 -19.25
N SER A 173 -6.75 -0.95 -19.47
CA SER A 173 -6.80 -0.05 -20.64
C SER A 173 -5.91 1.18 -20.47
N SER A 174 -5.79 1.68 -19.25
CA SER A 174 -4.91 2.79 -18.88
C SER A 174 -4.69 2.82 -17.37
N ALA A 175 -3.60 3.47 -16.96
CA ALA A 175 -3.33 3.68 -15.54
C ALA A 175 -2.68 5.05 -15.30
N LEU A 176 -2.96 5.64 -14.14
CA LEU A 176 -2.52 6.96 -13.73
C LEU A 176 -2.02 6.93 -12.29
N ARG A 177 -0.91 7.63 -12.01
CA ARG A 177 -0.44 7.92 -10.66
C ARG A 177 -1.00 9.23 -10.18
N ARG A 178 -1.54 9.27 -8.96
CA ARG A 178 -2.01 10.48 -8.30
C ARG A 178 -1.19 10.73 -7.02
N SER A 179 -0.60 11.91 -6.92
CA SER A 179 0.22 12.29 -5.77
C SER A 179 -0.63 12.78 -4.62
N PHE A 180 -0.60 12.10 -3.49
CA PHE A 180 -1.21 12.60 -2.26
C PHE A 180 -0.52 13.88 -1.74
N PRO A 181 -1.23 14.76 -1.02
CA PRO A 181 -0.60 15.79 -0.21
C PRO A 181 0.38 15.17 0.80
N ILE A 182 1.58 15.74 0.90
CA ILE A 182 2.61 15.36 1.88
C ILE A 182 3.13 16.59 2.61
N SER A 183 3.92 16.39 3.67
CA SER A 183 4.56 17.49 4.39
C SER A 183 5.48 18.31 3.48
N THR A 184 5.42 19.62 3.59
CA THR A 184 6.37 20.55 2.95
C THR A 184 7.54 20.90 3.87
N SER A 185 7.55 20.41 5.12
CA SER A 185 8.60 20.64 6.11
C SER A 185 9.88 19.86 5.76
N PHE A 186 10.89 19.95 6.62
CA PHE A 186 12.13 19.18 6.45
C PHE A 186 11.91 17.66 6.50
N SER A 187 10.84 17.20 7.13
CA SER A 187 10.47 15.77 7.17
C SER A 187 10.25 15.15 5.78
N LYS A 188 9.91 15.95 4.77
CA LYS A 188 9.72 15.49 3.38
C LYS A 188 10.92 14.73 2.79
N PHE A 189 12.14 14.97 3.31
CA PHE A 189 13.34 14.26 2.84
C PHE A 189 13.43 12.82 3.36
N PHE A 190 12.61 12.47 4.34
CA PHE A 190 12.61 11.18 5.03
C PHE A 190 11.26 10.45 4.93
N ASP A 191 10.26 11.08 4.32
CA ASP A 191 8.92 10.52 4.13
C ASP A 191 8.72 10.10 2.67
N LEU A 192 7.77 9.22 2.44
CA LEU A 192 7.40 8.75 1.11
C LEU A 192 6.67 9.84 0.32
N ASP A 193 6.82 9.77 -1.00
CA ASP A 193 6.01 10.53 -1.97
C ASP A 193 4.64 9.84 -2.14
N ARG A 194 3.89 9.75 -1.04
CA ARG A 194 2.60 9.04 -0.95
C ARG A 194 1.74 9.27 -2.19
N CYS A 195 1.18 8.20 -2.71
CA CYS A 195 0.34 8.23 -3.89
C CYS A 195 -0.73 7.13 -3.86
N TYR A 196 -1.60 7.17 -4.84
CA TYR A 196 -2.41 6.04 -5.28
C TYR A 196 -2.32 5.89 -6.80
N SER A 197 -2.50 4.67 -7.29
CA SER A 197 -2.71 4.42 -8.71
C SER A 197 -4.20 4.32 -9.02
N VAL A 198 -4.58 4.74 -10.22
CA VAL A 198 -5.93 4.63 -10.77
C VAL A 198 -5.84 3.83 -12.04
N SER A 199 -6.34 2.60 -12.04
CA SER A 199 -6.28 1.68 -13.18
C SER A 199 -7.67 1.40 -13.70
N ARG A 200 -7.84 1.38 -15.03
CA ARG A 200 -9.13 1.26 -15.71
C ARG A 200 -9.24 -0.09 -16.42
N ILE A 201 -10.30 -0.80 -16.13
CA ILE A 201 -10.63 -2.10 -16.72
C ILE A 201 -11.98 -1.98 -17.42
N PRO A 202 -12.07 -2.28 -18.74
CA PRO A 202 -13.32 -2.18 -19.49
C PRO A 202 -14.38 -3.17 -18.99
N VAL A 203 -15.66 -2.74 -18.99
CA VAL A 203 -16.84 -3.55 -18.67
C VAL A 203 -17.73 -3.67 -19.92
N ASP A 204 -18.42 -4.79 -20.08
CA ASP A 204 -19.24 -5.13 -21.25
C ASP A 204 -20.41 -4.17 -21.54
N ASN A 205 -20.84 -3.43 -20.51
CA ASN A 205 -21.87 -2.39 -20.64
C ASN A 205 -21.33 -1.02 -21.11
N GLY A 206 -20.05 -0.95 -21.49
CA GLY A 206 -19.37 0.26 -21.96
C GLY A 206 -18.92 1.21 -20.85
N LYS A 207 -18.98 0.79 -19.59
CA LYS A 207 -18.39 1.45 -18.42
C LYS A 207 -17.03 0.84 -18.10
N GLU A 208 -16.42 1.31 -17.03
CA GLU A 208 -15.12 0.81 -16.53
C GLU A 208 -15.25 0.44 -15.06
N LEU A 209 -14.53 -0.61 -14.66
CA LEU A 209 -14.12 -0.79 -13.27
C LEU A 209 -12.84 0.03 -13.07
N VAL A 210 -12.90 1.01 -12.17
CA VAL A 210 -11.77 1.86 -11.83
C VAL A 210 -11.23 1.42 -10.48
N ILE A 211 -10.01 0.88 -10.50
CA ILE A 211 -9.33 0.36 -9.31
C ILE A 211 -8.35 1.41 -8.79
N PHE A 212 -8.52 1.80 -7.53
CA PHE A 212 -7.61 2.65 -6.78
C PHE A 212 -6.77 1.75 -5.87
N ASN A 213 -5.44 1.70 -6.08
CA ASN A 213 -4.49 1.06 -5.17
C ASN A 213 -3.74 2.13 -4.40
N LEU A 214 -3.87 2.16 -3.09
CA LEU A 214 -3.35 3.24 -2.25
C LEU A 214 -2.42 2.75 -1.13
N HIS A 215 -1.56 3.66 -0.67
CA HIS A 215 -0.86 3.56 0.59
C HIS A 215 -0.81 4.96 1.22
N MET A 216 -1.67 5.21 2.21
CA MET A 216 -1.81 6.50 2.87
C MET A 216 -0.69 6.74 3.88
N SER A 217 -0.57 7.99 4.35
CA SER A 217 0.41 8.33 5.38
C SER A 217 0.05 7.70 6.71
N ALA A 218 1.07 7.06 7.32
CA ALA A 218 1.03 6.60 8.70
C ALA A 218 1.11 7.80 9.69
N TYR A 219 1.56 7.52 10.89
CA TYR A 219 1.82 8.49 11.96
C TYR A 219 2.81 9.61 11.55
N GLY A 220 2.87 10.68 12.34
CA GLY A 220 3.85 11.77 12.19
C GLY A 220 3.45 12.88 11.21
N ASN A 221 2.41 12.71 10.41
CA ASN A 221 1.84 13.76 9.58
C ASN A 221 0.78 14.55 10.36
N SER A 222 0.63 15.84 10.00
CA SER A 222 -0.44 16.66 10.59
C SER A 222 -1.81 16.13 10.19
N ASP A 223 -2.83 16.39 11.01
CA ASP A 223 -4.23 16.07 10.70
C ASP A 223 -4.66 16.68 9.38
N GLU A 224 -4.12 17.84 9.01
CA GLU A 224 -4.38 18.51 7.73
C GLU A 224 -3.91 17.68 6.54
N ILE A 225 -2.75 16.99 6.64
CA ILE A 225 -2.22 16.14 5.56
C ILE A 225 -3.10 14.90 5.41
N ARG A 226 -3.42 14.20 6.51
CA ARG A 226 -4.30 13.02 6.48
C ARG A 226 -5.67 13.37 5.91
N LYS A 227 -6.27 14.46 6.40
CA LYS A 227 -7.55 14.97 5.88
C LYS A 227 -7.46 15.31 4.39
N GLY A 228 -6.40 16.00 3.97
CA GLY A 228 -6.19 16.34 2.56
C GLY A 228 -6.03 15.11 1.66
N GLN A 229 -5.43 14.02 2.15
CA GLN A 229 -5.31 12.75 1.42
C GLN A 229 -6.69 12.10 1.25
N ILE A 230 -7.48 12.03 2.31
CA ILE A 230 -8.85 11.48 2.28
C ILE A 230 -9.75 12.31 1.35
N GLU A 231 -9.73 13.63 1.47
CA GLU A 231 -10.51 14.53 0.63
C GLU A 231 -10.17 14.35 -0.86
N MET A 232 -8.88 14.28 -1.20
CA MET A 232 -8.44 14.08 -2.57
C MET A 232 -8.91 12.74 -3.13
N LEU A 233 -8.74 11.65 -2.37
CA LEU A 233 -9.18 10.31 -2.74
C LEU A 233 -10.68 10.27 -2.97
N CYS A 234 -11.46 10.75 -2.00
CA CYS A 234 -12.92 10.78 -2.05
C CYS A 234 -13.45 11.58 -3.24
N ASN A 235 -12.82 12.73 -3.52
CA ASN A 235 -13.18 13.55 -4.69
C ASN A 235 -12.92 12.82 -6.02
N ASP A 236 -11.83 12.08 -6.14
CA ASP A 236 -11.52 11.36 -7.37
C ASP A 236 -12.40 10.11 -7.53
N MET A 237 -12.69 9.37 -6.45
CA MET A 237 -13.65 8.27 -6.47
C MET A 237 -15.05 8.74 -6.87
N ALA A 238 -15.54 9.87 -6.30
CA ALA A 238 -16.84 10.44 -6.62
C ALA A 238 -16.97 10.82 -8.10
N LYS A 239 -15.93 11.43 -8.70
CA LYS A 239 -15.90 11.75 -10.14
C LYS A 239 -16.06 10.53 -11.03
N GLU A 240 -15.42 9.41 -10.68
CA GLU A 240 -15.56 8.16 -11.43
C GLU A 240 -16.98 7.59 -11.32
N TYR A 241 -17.53 7.61 -10.13
CA TYR A 241 -18.92 7.18 -9.91
C TYR A 241 -19.93 8.06 -10.66
N GLU A 242 -19.76 9.38 -10.63
CA GLU A 242 -20.60 10.35 -11.38
C GLU A 242 -20.52 10.14 -12.91
N ALA A 243 -19.38 9.64 -13.43
CA ALA A 243 -19.22 9.22 -14.81
C ALA A 243 -19.95 7.91 -15.13
N GLY A 244 -20.48 7.24 -14.10
CA GLY A 244 -21.21 5.98 -14.17
C GLY A 244 -20.28 4.77 -14.16
N ASN A 245 -19.03 4.92 -13.74
CA ASN A 245 -18.08 3.85 -13.57
C ASN A 245 -18.30 3.11 -12.25
N TYR A 246 -17.74 1.91 -12.16
CA TYR A 246 -17.64 1.13 -10.93
C TYR A 246 -16.34 1.49 -10.23
N VAL A 247 -16.35 1.69 -8.92
CA VAL A 247 -15.15 2.07 -8.16
C VAL A 247 -14.84 1.03 -7.10
N LEU A 248 -13.65 0.45 -7.18
CA LEU A 248 -13.03 -0.39 -6.16
C LEU A 248 -11.75 0.28 -5.69
N CYS A 249 -11.70 0.67 -4.43
CA CYS A 249 -10.53 1.28 -3.81
C CYS A 249 -10.01 0.36 -2.71
N GLY A 250 -8.74 -0.05 -2.77
CA GLY A 250 -8.12 -0.91 -1.77
C GLY A 250 -6.68 -0.52 -1.50
N GLY A 251 -6.14 -0.98 -0.38
CA GLY A 251 -4.78 -0.72 0.03
C GLY A 251 -4.62 -0.62 1.53
N ASP A 252 -3.48 -0.08 1.91
CA ASP A 252 -3.15 0.29 3.29
C ASP A 252 -3.59 1.74 3.54
N PHE A 253 -4.66 1.89 4.31
CA PHE A 253 -5.22 3.19 4.68
C PHE A 253 -4.47 3.86 5.82
N ASN A 254 -3.62 3.14 6.55
CA ASN A 254 -2.96 3.62 7.77
C ASN A 254 -3.91 4.24 8.80
N HIS A 255 -5.16 3.80 8.80
CA HIS A 255 -6.22 4.15 9.74
C HIS A 255 -6.83 2.88 10.32
N ASP A 256 -7.25 2.92 11.57
CA ASP A 256 -8.00 1.80 12.14
C ASP A 256 -9.39 1.70 11.47
N LEU A 257 -9.55 0.65 10.67
CA LEU A 257 -10.80 0.42 9.92
C LEU A 257 -11.88 -0.26 10.76
N LYS A 258 -11.55 -0.82 11.94
CA LYS A 258 -12.54 -1.40 12.86
C LYS A 258 -13.07 -0.40 13.88
N ALA A 259 -12.27 0.58 14.27
CA ALA A 259 -12.67 1.59 15.24
C ALA A 259 -13.70 2.58 14.67
N SER A 260 -14.57 3.05 15.53
CA SER A 260 -15.52 4.12 15.22
C SER A 260 -14.92 5.51 15.45
N GLU A 261 -15.46 6.55 14.82
CA GLU A 261 -15.04 7.93 15.05
C GLU A 261 -15.26 8.38 16.52
N GLU A 262 -16.24 7.78 17.22
CA GLU A 262 -16.50 8.05 18.64
C GLU A 262 -15.35 7.56 19.54
N ASP A 263 -14.59 6.56 19.06
CA ASP A 263 -13.44 6.00 19.78
C ASP A 263 -12.18 6.88 19.63
N ALA A 264 -12.16 7.83 18.69
CA ALA A 264 -11.00 8.65 18.37
C ALA A 264 -10.47 9.46 19.57
N GLU A 265 -11.38 9.97 20.44
CA GLU A 265 -10.99 10.74 21.63
C GLU A 265 -10.33 9.87 22.73
N ASN A 266 -10.57 8.56 22.70
CA ASN A 266 -10.07 7.59 23.68
C ASN A 266 -9.07 6.60 23.07
N CYS A 267 -8.66 6.81 21.82
CA CYS A 267 -7.77 5.92 21.10
C CYS A 267 -6.36 5.97 21.69
N GLU A 268 -5.93 4.89 22.33
CA GLU A 268 -4.53 4.72 22.79
C GLU A 268 -3.60 4.31 21.64
N SER A 269 -4.16 4.04 20.47
CA SER A 269 -3.44 3.62 19.26
C SER A 269 -2.92 4.82 18.49
N TRP A 270 -1.79 4.61 17.79
CA TRP A 270 -1.29 5.55 16.79
C TRP A 270 -2.15 5.55 15.51
N ALA A 271 -2.89 4.47 15.23
CA ALA A 271 -3.81 4.37 14.10
C ALA A 271 -5.16 4.99 14.49
N PHE A 272 -5.43 6.18 13.98
CA PHE A 272 -6.72 6.85 14.18
C PHE A 272 -7.82 6.17 13.38
N PRO A 273 -9.06 6.15 13.86
CA PRO A 273 -10.20 5.69 13.08
C PRO A 273 -10.29 6.41 11.73
N PHE A 274 -10.65 5.68 10.67
CA PHE A 274 -10.94 6.33 9.39
C PHE A 274 -12.25 7.14 9.51
N PRO A 275 -12.27 8.44 9.14
CA PRO A 275 -13.47 9.28 9.25
C PRO A 275 -14.50 8.87 8.20
N ARG A 276 -15.43 8.00 8.57
CA ARG A 276 -16.52 7.50 7.69
C ARG A 276 -17.40 8.62 7.15
N THR A 277 -17.52 9.71 7.91
CA THR A 277 -18.29 10.91 7.53
C THR A 277 -17.69 11.66 6.33
N GLU A 278 -16.43 11.43 5.99
CA GLU A 278 -15.77 12.01 4.82
C GLU A 278 -15.98 11.17 3.54
N LEU A 279 -16.51 9.93 3.65
CA LEU A 279 -16.83 9.14 2.46
C LEU A 279 -17.98 9.82 1.67
N PRO A 280 -17.86 9.89 0.33
CA PRO A 280 -18.93 10.41 -0.49
C PRO A 280 -20.20 9.55 -0.38
N GLU A 281 -21.35 10.13 -0.65
CA GLU A 281 -22.58 9.36 -0.84
C GLU A 281 -22.35 8.26 -1.88
N HIS A 282 -22.97 7.10 -1.70
CA HIS A 282 -22.80 5.90 -2.52
C HIS A 282 -21.50 5.10 -2.33
N PHE A 283 -20.69 5.40 -1.31
CA PHE A 283 -19.50 4.64 -1.00
C PHE A 283 -19.54 4.05 0.41
N ALA A 284 -19.03 2.84 0.54
CA ALA A 284 -18.88 2.17 1.84
C ALA A 284 -17.61 1.31 1.87
N PHE A 285 -17.04 1.14 3.05
CA PHE A 285 -16.09 0.05 3.26
C PHE A 285 -16.79 -1.31 3.21
N CYS A 286 -16.22 -2.28 2.53
CA CYS A 286 -16.74 -3.66 2.53
C CYS A 286 -16.85 -4.23 3.95
N LEU A 287 -15.91 -3.89 4.82
CA LEU A 287 -15.92 -4.21 6.24
C LEU A 287 -17.20 -3.72 6.95
N ASP A 288 -17.74 -2.57 6.57
CA ASP A 288 -18.92 -1.98 7.23
C ASP A 288 -20.23 -2.65 6.81
N LEU A 289 -20.20 -3.50 5.78
CA LEU A 289 -21.32 -4.33 5.34
C LEU A 289 -21.47 -5.61 6.15
N LEU A 290 -20.46 -5.96 6.96
CA LEU A 290 -20.49 -7.11 7.87
C LEU A 290 -21.29 -6.77 9.14
N SER A 291 -21.84 -7.79 9.77
CA SER A 291 -22.40 -7.66 11.12
C SER A 291 -21.30 -7.30 12.13
N SER A 292 -21.68 -6.72 13.26
CA SER A 292 -20.70 -6.39 14.33
C SER A 292 -19.94 -7.62 14.83
N GLU A 293 -20.61 -8.78 14.90
CA GLU A 293 -19.99 -10.04 15.33
C GLU A 293 -18.96 -10.54 14.32
N GLU A 294 -19.27 -10.48 13.02
CA GLU A 294 -18.34 -10.86 11.96
C GLU A 294 -17.13 -9.91 11.92
N LYS A 295 -17.38 -8.60 12.04
CA LYS A 295 -16.32 -7.58 12.06
C LYS A 295 -15.36 -7.78 13.24
N GLU A 296 -15.88 -8.05 14.43
CA GLU A 296 -15.07 -8.31 15.63
C GLU A 296 -14.25 -9.59 15.51
N ALA A 297 -14.79 -10.62 14.86
CA ALA A 297 -14.12 -11.91 14.66
C ALA A 297 -13.02 -11.88 13.59
N LEU A 298 -12.96 -10.85 12.74
CA LEU A 298 -11.92 -10.75 11.73
C LEU A 298 -10.51 -10.66 12.37
N TRP A 299 -9.55 -11.36 11.76
CA TRP A 299 -8.14 -11.17 12.05
C TRP A 299 -7.73 -9.71 11.81
N ASN A 300 -6.82 -9.15 12.60
CA ASN A 300 -6.30 -7.82 12.34
C ASN A 300 -5.26 -7.89 11.21
N SER A 301 -5.35 -6.97 10.26
CA SER A 301 -4.50 -7.03 9.05
C SER A 301 -3.07 -6.58 9.28
N ALA A 302 -2.78 -5.85 10.36
CA ALA A 302 -1.45 -5.33 10.63
C ALA A 302 -1.04 -5.48 12.10
N ARG A 303 0.27 -5.56 12.34
CA ARG A 303 0.89 -5.55 13.67
C ARG A 303 1.86 -4.38 13.82
N ASN A 304 2.12 -3.96 15.06
CA ASN A 304 3.25 -3.08 15.34
C ASN A 304 4.58 -3.76 15.00
N ALA A 305 5.51 -2.95 14.51
CA ALA A 305 6.88 -3.36 14.19
C ALA A 305 7.94 -2.75 15.16
N ASP A 306 7.51 -2.27 16.32
CA ASP A 306 8.39 -1.78 17.39
C ASP A 306 9.12 -2.91 18.12
N MET A 307 8.60 -4.12 18.02
CA MET A 307 9.14 -5.35 18.62
C MET A 307 8.87 -6.57 17.72
N GLU A 308 9.52 -7.69 18.02
CA GLU A 308 9.18 -8.99 17.43
C GLU A 308 7.71 -9.35 17.70
N TYR A 309 7.09 -10.05 16.75
CA TYR A 309 5.71 -10.47 16.92
C TYR A 309 5.55 -11.54 18.01
N VAL A 310 4.80 -11.22 19.01
CA VAL A 310 4.41 -12.15 20.08
C VAL A 310 2.89 -12.22 20.15
N PRO A 311 2.28 -13.36 19.79
CA PRO A 311 0.82 -13.52 19.81
C PRO A 311 0.21 -13.13 21.16
N GLY A 312 -0.81 -12.26 21.14
CA GLY A 312 -1.50 -11.74 22.31
C GLY A 312 -0.73 -10.70 23.13
N VAL A 313 0.47 -10.28 22.69
CA VAL A 313 1.26 -9.22 23.32
C VAL A 313 1.46 -8.05 22.37
N THR A 314 1.95 -8.33 21.14
CA THR A 314 2.14 -7.30 20.12
C THR A 314 0.80 -6.69 19.75
N TYR A 315 0.75 -5.36 19.71
CA TYR A 315 -0.45 -4.64 19.27
C TYR A 315 -0.76 -4.96 17.80
N THR A 316 -2.02 -5.21 17.51
CA THR A 316 -2.51 -5.48 16.16
C THR A 316 -3.73 -4.63 15.86
N VAL A 317 -3.90 -4.24 14.59
CA VAL A 317 -4.96 -3.34 14.10
C VAL A 317 -5.34 -3.69 12.68
N THR A 318 -6.52 -3.31 12.20
CA THR A 318 -6.91 -3.49 10.80
C THR A 318 -6.70 -2.17 10.04
N LEU A 319 -5.66 -2.13 9.19
CA LEU A 319 -5.28 -0.97 8.38
C LEU A 319 -5.63 -1.14 6.91
N ASP A 320 -5.76 -2.38 6.45
CA ASP A 320 -5.97 -2.75 5.07
C ASP A 320 -7.43 -3.09 4.82
N GLY A 321 -7.93 -2.72 3.64
CA GLY A 321 -9.33 -2.99 3.32
C GLY A 321 -9.75 -2.47 1.95
N PHE A 322 -11.07 -2.48 1.72
CA PHE A 322 -11.66 -2.05 0.46
C PHE A 322 -12.85 -1.12 0.68
N ILE A 323 -12.90 -0.05 -0.12
CA ILE A 323 -14.08 0.82 -0.33
C ILE A 323 -14.65 0.46 -1.70
N ILE A 324 -15.98 0.35 -1.79
CA ILE A 324 -16.72 0.13 -3.04
C ILE A 324 -17.80 1.19 -3.24
N SER A 325 -18.12 1.47 -4.50
CA SER A 325 -19.32 2.20 -4.87
C SER A 325 -20.55 1.29 -4.82
N ASP A 326 -21.75 1.85 -4.63
CA ASP A 326 -22.99 1.08 -4.41
C ASP A 326 -23.50 0.30 -5.64
N ASN A 327 -22.92 0.57 -6.83
CA ASN A 327 -23.12 -0.21 -8.05
C ASN A 327 -22.20 -1.46 -8.11
N ILE A 328 -21.39 -1.70 -7.07
CA ILE A 328 -20.69 -2.94 -6.79
C ILE A 328 -21.38 -3.64 -5.61
N GLU A 329 -21.54 -4.95 -5.70
CA GLU A 329 -22.00 -5.80 -4.59
C GLU A 329 -20.81 -6.46 -3.93
N CYS A 330 -20.65 -6.33 -2.63
CA CYS A 330 -19.69 -7.10 -1.83
C CYS A 330 -20.30 -8.47 -1.52
N LEU A 331 -19.68 -9.52 -2.02
CA LEU A 331 -20.15 -10.91 -1.85
C LEU A 331 -19.47 -11.61 -0.69
N SER A 332 -18.21 -11.26 -0.41
CA SER A 332 -17.43 -11.82 0.69
C SER A 332 -16.33 -10.85 1.11
N TYR A 333 -15.91 -10.95 2.37
CA TYR A 333 -14.78 -10.17 2.91
C TYR A 333 -14.05 -11.00 3.95
N GLU A 334 -12.74 -11.10 3.84
CA GLU A 334 -11.91 -11.92 4.70
C GLU A 334 -10.53 -11.29 4.92
N ASN A 335 -10.07 -11.26 6.18
CA ASN A 335 -8.68 -10.99 6.52
C ASN A 335 -7.96 -12.33 6.65
N ILE A 336 -6.99 -12.58 5.77
CA ILE A 336 -6.27 -13.86 5.70
C ILE A 336 -5.25 -13.91 6.84
N ASN A 337 -5.40 -14.88 7.73
CA ASN A 337 -4.50 -15.04 8.86
C ASN A 337 -3.31 -15.93 8.48
N THR A 338 -2.13 -15.36 8.32
CA THR A 338 -0.86 -16.09 8.20
C THR A 338 -0.03 -16.05 9.46
N GLY A 339 -0.46 -15.29 10.48
CA GLY A 339 0.33 -14.97 11.66
C GLY A 339 1.49 -14.04 11.32
N TYR A 340 1.29 -13.16 10.35
CA TYR A 340 2.31 -12.20 9.85
C TYR A 340 3.60 -12.87 9.38
N SER A 341 3.44 -14.01 8.66
CA SER A 341 4.58 -14.88 8.31
C SER A 341 5.54 -14.25 7.29
N TYR A 342 5.08 -13.30 6.47
CA TYR A 342 5.87 -12.74 5.37
C TYR A 342 5.97 -11.21 5.39
N SER A 343 5.16 -10.53 6.20
CA SER A 343 5.11 -9.08 6.38
C SER A 343 4.58 -8.77 7.78
N ASP A 344 4.63 -7.53 8.23
CA ASP A 344 3.87 -7.03 9.38
C ASP A 344 2.40 -6.80 9.07
N HIS A 345 2.01 -7.00 7.80
CA HIS A 345 0.63 -7.08 7.37
C HIS A 345 0.27 -8.49 6.92
N ASP A 346 -1.01 -8.81 7.00
CA ASP A 346 -1.66 -9.98 6.44
C ASP A 346 -2.69 -9.54 5.38
N PRO A 347 -2.87 -10.28 4.25
CA PRO A 347 -3.71 -9.82 3.16
C PRO A 347 -5.20 -9.78 3.52
N VAL A 348 -5.91 -8.86 2.87
CA VAL A 348 -7.37 -8.76 2.91
C VAL A 348 -7.93 -9.12 1.54
N LYS A 349 -8.92 -10.02 1.51
CA LYS A 349 -9.60 -10.48 0.29
C LYS A 349 -11.05 -10.05 0.28
N VAL A 350 -11.53 -9.60 -0.89
CA VAL A 350 -12.94 -9.30 -1.16
C VAL A 350 -13.40 -10.07 -2.39
N GLY A 351 -14.60 -10.66 -2.32
CA GLY A 351 -15.37 -11.12 -3.47
C GLY A 351 -16.43 -10.08 -3.81
N PHE A 352 -16.61 -9.75 -5.08
CA PHE A 352 -17.53 -8.72 -5.50
C PHE A 352 -18.14 -9.00 -6.88
N ALA A 353 -19.27 -8.34 -7.19
CA ALA A 353 -19.89 -8.34 -8.51
C ALA A 353 -20.28 -6.93 -8.94
N LEU A 354 -20.19 -6.66 -10.24
CA LEU A 354 -20.66 -5.41 -10.86
C LEU A 354 -22.16 -5.54 -11.17
N LYS A 355 -23.00 -4.56 -10.69
CA LYS A 355 -24.46 -4.57 -10.90
C LYS A 355 -24.87 -3.98 -12.24
#